data_073d2bae800fdce0e9ef72352fd9bdc2
#
_entry.id   073d2bae800fdce0e9ef72352fd9bdc2
#
_cell.length_a   1.000
_cell.length_b   1.000
_cell.length_c   1.000
_cell.angle_alpha   90.00
_cell.angle_beta   90.00
_cell.angle_gamma   90.00
#
_symmetry.space_group_name_H-M   'P 1'
#
loop_
_entity.id
_entity.type
_entity.pdbx_description
1 polymer ?
#
loop_
_entity_poly.entity_id
_entity_poly.type
_entity_poly.pdbx_seq_one_letter_code
_entity_poly.pdbx_strand_id
1 'polypeptide(L)'
;MKNLANCKPSEFLKQTNRIKKSLERWMVDIDLKKIRSQVPEMTVVPKDADEATKKQIFEENKRKVRDQGYKNLSKIIDAAFGEHPDETLEVLALLCFVEPENVDDHPMGEYLTALSELITDEAVINFFISF
;
A
#
# COMPACT_ATOMS: atom_id res chain seq x y z
N MET A 1 -13.36 14.01 -5.49
CA MET A 1 -13.10 14.18 -4.05
C MET A 1 -11.68 14.67 -3.85
N LYS A 2 -11.47 15.62 -2.93
CA LYS A 2 -10.16 16.11 -2.56
C LYS A 2 -9.34 15.03 -1.84
N ASN A 3 -8.06 14.90 -2.19
CA ASN A 3 -7.15 13.94 -1.55
C ASN A 3 -5.73 14.51 -1.52
N LEU A 4 -4.78 13.77 -0.97
CA LEU A 4 -3.40 14.23 -0.82
C LEU A 4 -2.68 14.43 -2.17
N ALA A 5 -3.14 13.81 -3.25
CA ALA A 5 -2.52 13.98 -4.56
C ALA A 5 -2.97 15.27 -5.28
N ASN A 6 -4.13 15.83 -4.92
CA ASN A 6 -4.72 16.98 -5.62
C ASN A 6 -4.97 18.20 -4.75
N CYS A 7 -4.53 18.20 -3.51
CA CYS A 7 -4.75 19.31 -2.57
C CYS A 7 -3.68 20.40 -2.71
N LYS A 8 -3.93 21.55 -2.06
CA LYS A 8 -2.95 22.63 -2.00
C LYS A 8 -1.78 22.26 -1.08
N PRO A 9 -0.56 22.79 -1.34
CA PRO A 9 0.61 22.47 -0.49
C PRO A 9 0.40 22.73 1.00
N SER A 10 -0.27 23.83 1.37
CA SER A 10 -0.56 24.14 2.78
C SER A 10 -1.50 23.10 3.41
N GLU A 11 -2.47 22.61 2.64
CA GLU A 11 -3.39 21.57 3.07
C GLU A 11 -2.68 20.23 3.21
N PHE A 12 -1.80 19.91 2.26
CA PHE A 12 -0.98 18.71 2.29
C PHE A 12 -0.16 18.61 3.58
N LEU A 13 0.55 19.69 3.93
CA LEU A 13 1.39 19.69 5.13
C LEU A 13 0.60 19.50 6.41
N LYS A 14 -0.54 20.18 6.53
CA LYS A 14 -1.40 20.04 7.71
C LYS A 14 -2.00 18.65 7.81
N GLN A 15 -2.49 18.12 6.69
CA GLN A 15 -3.14 16.81 6.68
C GLN A 15 -2.16 15.68 6.88
N THR A 16 -0.97 15.77 6.30
CA THR A 16 0.09 14.78 6.49
C THR A 16 0.50 14.68 7.96
N ASN A 17 0.65 15.83 8.64
CA ASN A 17 0.95 15.83 10.06
C ASN A 17 -0.16 15.18 10.88
N ARG A 18 -1.39 15.40 10.48
CA ARG A 18 -2.58 14.84 11.15
C ARG A 18 -2.70 13.34 10.94
N ILE A 19 -2.47 12.87 9.70
CA ILE A 19 -2.61 11.45 9.36
C ILE A 19 -1.47 10.57 9.87
N LYS A 20 -0.31 11.16 10.12
CA LYS A 20 0.91 10.42 10.47
C LYS A 20 0.69 9.41 11.59
N LYS A 21 0.09 9.82 12.70
CA LYS A 21 -0.15 8.94 13.85
C LYS A 21 -1.12 7.82 13.52
N SER A 22 -2.20 8.13 12.82
CA SER A 22 -3.20 7.14 12.43
C SER A 22 -2.60 6.13 11.46
N LEU A 23 -1.80 6.60 10.51
CA LEU A 23 -1.13 5.74 9.54
C LEU A 23 -0.11 4.82 10.20
N GLU A 24 0.73 5.33 11.10
CA GLU A 24 1.71 4.54 11.83
C GLU A 24 1.02 3.47 12.68
N ARG A 25 -0.03 3.83 13.41
CA ARG A 25 -0.80 2.89 14.23
C ARG A 25 -1.43 1.80 13.37
N TRP A 26 -2.06 2.20 12.26
CA TRP A 26 -2.67 1.27 11.32
C TRP A 26 -1.66 0.28 10.76
N MET A 27 -0.49 0.76 10.31
CA MET A 27 0.57 -0.11 9.78
C MET A 27 1.08 -1.12 10.81
N VAL A 28 1.17 -0.72 12.09
CA VAL A 28 1.58 -1.62 13.17
C VAL A 28 0.49 -2.65 13.46
N ASP A 29 -0.76 -2.21 13.56
CA ASP A 29 -1.87 -3.07 13.95
C ASP A 29 -2.20 -4.13 12.89
N ILE A 30 -2.05 -3.82 11.59
CA ILE A 30 -2.19 -4.81 10.52
C ILE A 30 -0.92 -5.62 10.28
N ASP A 31 0.16 -5.30 11.01
CA ASP A 31 1.46 -5.98 10.89
C ASP A 31 2.05 -5.88 9.48
N LEU A 32 1.94 -4.71 8.88
CA LEU A 32 2.34 -4.46 7.49
C LEU A 32 3.80 -4.82 7.23
N LYS A 33 4.69 -4.48 8.16
CA LYS A 33 6.12 -4.75 8.03
C LYS A 33 6.40 -6.26 7.91
N LYS A 34 5.74 -7.07 8.74
CA LYS A 34 5.86 -8.53 8.70
C LYS A 34 5.34 -9.09 7.38
N ILE A 35 4.17 -8.62 6.93
CA ILE A 35 3.59 -9.07 5.67
C ILE A 35 4.52 -8.73 4.50
N ARG A 36 5.02 -7.49 4.45
CA ARG A 36 5.92 -7.04 3.38
C ARG A 36 7.28 -7.71 3.41
N SER A 37 7.73 -8.22 4.55
CA SER A 37 9.00 -8.95 4.66
C SER A 37 8.94 -10.35 4.11
N GLN A 38 7.75 -10.87 3.84
CA GLN A 38 7.58 -12.21 3.26
C GLN A 38 7.92 -12.16 1.77
N VAL A 39 9.01 -12.84 1.43
CA VAL A 39 9.53 -12.89 0.06
C VAL A 39 9.59 -14.35 -0.39
N PRO A 40 9.45 -14.63 -1.69
CA PRO A 40 9.52 -16.00 -2.20
C PRO A 40 10.96 -16.52 -2.16
N GLU A 41 11.10 -17.83 -2.06
CA GLU A 41 12.39 -18.48 -2.22
C GLU A 41 12.75 -18.49 -3.71
N MET A 42 13.85 -17.81 -4.06
CA MET A 42 14.29 -17.66 -5.44
C MET A 42 15.22 -18.77 -5.84
N THR A 43 15.08 -19.24 -7.08
CA THR A 43 16.01 -20.22 -7.66
C THR A 43 17.30 -19.52 -8.05
N VAL A 44 18.43 -20.06 -7.59
CA VAL A 44 19.76 -19.53 -7.92
C VAL A 44 20.15 -19.98 -9.34
N VAL A 45 20.63 -19.05 -10.15
CA VAL A 45 21.12 -19.34 -11.49
C VAL A 45 22.51 -20.01 -11.38
N PRO A 46 22.71 -21.26 -11.88
CA PRO A 46 24.03 -21.86 -11.92
C PRO A 46 24.99 -21.06 -12.80
N LYS A 47 26.25 -20.98 -12.41
CA LYS A 47 27.28 -20.23 -13.17
C LYS A 47 27.49 -20.76 -14.59
N ASP A 48 27.30 -22.06 -14.79
CA ASP A 48 27.49 -22.75 -16.07
C ASP A 48 26.19 -22.94 -16.85
N ALA A 49 25.09 -22.32 -16.42
CA ALA A 49 23.81 -22.42 -17.12
C ALA A 49 23.88 -21.78 -18.51
N ASP A 50 23.23 -22.41 -19.48
CA ASP A 50 23.09 -21.84 -20.81
C ASP A 50 22.06 -20.69 -20.83
N GLU A 51 21.96 -19.97 -21.94
CA GLU A 51 21.06 -18.84 -22.05
C GLU A 51 19.57 -19.24 -21.93
N ALA A 52 19.20 -20.40 -22.44
CA ALA A 52 17.83 -20.91 -22.33
C ALA A 52 17.47 -21.21 -20.87
N THR A 53 18.37 -21.82 -20.11
CA THR A 53 18.19 -22.13 -18.69
C THR A 53 18.13 -20.85 -17.86
N LYS A 54 19.01 -19.89 -18.12
CA LYS A 54 19.01 -18.59 -17.42
C LYS A 54 17.67 -17.86 -17.63
N LYS A 55 17.17 -17.85 -18.87
CA LYS A 55 15.90 -17.20 -19.23
C LYS A 55 14.73 -17.90 -18.51
N GLN A 56 14.73 -19.22 -18.49
CA GLN A 56 13.70 -20.02 -17.81
C GLN A 56 13.66 -19.73 -16.31
N ILE A 57 14.82 -19.70 -15.66
CA ILE A 57 14.94 -19.41 -14.23
C ILE A 57 14.48 -17.96 -13.94
N PHE A 58 14.87 -17.02 -14.79
CA PHE A 58 14.45 -15.62 -14.66
C PHE A 58 12.93 -15.49 -14.73
N GLU A 59 12.28 -16.13 -15.69
CA GLU A 59 10.82 -16.11 -15.84
C GLU A 59 10.13 -16.77 -14.65
N GLU A 60 10.68 -17.89 -14.16
CA GLU A 60 10.15 -18.59 -12.99
C GLU A 60 10.25 -17.73 -11.73
N ASN A 61 11.39 -17.07 -11.49
CA ASN A 61 11.59 -16.19 -10.36
C ASN A 61 10.63 -14.97 -10.42
N LYS A 62 10.44 -14.41 -11.61
CA LYS A 62 9.50 -13.31 -11.84
C LYS A 62 8.07 -13.71 -11.46
N ARG A 63 7.65 -14.91 -11.83
CA ARG A 63 6.35 -15.45 -11.46
C ARG A 63 6.22 -15.64 -9.95
N LYS A 64 7.27 -16.16 -9.28
CA LYS A 64 7.29 -16.34 -7.82
C LYS A 64 7.11 -15.00 -7.09
N VAL A 65 7.80 -13.96 -7.54
CA VAL A 65 7.66 -12.61 -6.96
C VAL A 65 6.23 -12.09 -7.12
N ARG A 66 5.65 -12.26 -8.29
CA ARG A 66 4.28 -11.84 -8.55
C ARG A 66 3.27 -12.59 -7.66
N ASP A 67 3.41 -13.92 -7.55
CA ASP A 67 2.52 -14.73 -6.76
C ASP A 67 2.64 -14.40 -5.26
N GLN A 68 3.86 -14.15 -4.78
CA GLN A 68 4.06 -13.71 -3.40
C GLN A 68 3.44 -12.32 -3.15
N GLY A 69 3.52 -11.44 -4.15
CA GLY A 69 2.87 -10.12 -4.08
C GLY A 69 1.36 -10.24 -3.91
N TYR A 70 0.71 -11.14 -4.64
CA TYR A 70 -0.72 -11.40 -4.49
C TYR A 70 -1.06 -11.98 -3.11
N LYS A 71 -0.25 -12.89 -2.59
CA LYS A 71 -0.44 -13.45 -1.24
C LYS A 71 -0.32 -12.36 -0.19
N ASN A 72 0.68 -11.49 -0.32
CA ASN A 72 0.89 -10.39 0.62
C ASN A 72 -0.28 -9.39 0.56
N LEU A 73 -0.75 -9.06 -0.64
CA LEU A 73 -1.90 -8.18 -0.82
C LEU A 73 -3.16 -8.76 -0.17
N SER A 74 -3.41 -10.07 -0.35
CA SER A 74 -4.53 -10.74 0.27
C SER A 74 -4.47 -10.65 1.79
N LYS A 75 -3.29 -10.86 2.38
CA LYS A 75 -3.09 -10.74 3.84
C LYS A 75 -3.31 -9.30 4.33
N ILE A 76 -2.86 -8.31 3.56
CA ILE A 76 -3.09 -6.90 3.89
C ILE A 76 -4.59 -6.59 3.88
N ILE A 77 -5.32 -7.05 2.86
CA ILE A 77 -6.76 -6.85 2.76
C ILE A 77 -7.48 -7.52 3.93
N ASP A 78 -7.12 -8.77 4.25
CA ASP A 78 -7.73 -9.49 5.37
C ASP A 78 -7.50 -8.77 6.70
N ALA A 79 -6.28 -8.31 6.95
CA ALA A 79 -5.94 -7.59 8.16
C ALA A 79 -6.61 -6.20 8.21
N ALA A 80 -6.54 -5.44 7.11
CA ALA A 80 -7.05 -4.08 7.07
C ALA A 80 -8.58 -4.02 7.07
N PHE A 81 -9.25 -4.86 6.29
CA PHE A 81 -10.71 -4.81 6.15
C PHE A 81 -11.43 -5.80 7.05
N GLY A 82 -10.81 -6.93 7.37
CA GLY A 82 -11.43 -7.95 8.21
C GLY A 82 -11.18 -7.75 9.70
N GLU A 83 -9.94 -7.47 10.08
CA GLU A 83 -9.52 -7.39 11.48
C GLU A 83 -9.50 -5.96 12.05
N HIS A 84 -9.19 -4.95 11.20
CA HIS A 84 -9.06 -3.56 11.62
C HIS A 84 -9.85 -2.60 10.70
N PRO A 85 -11.16 -2.84 10.49
CA PRO A 85 -11.94 -2.04 9.55
C PRO A 85 -12.08 -0.57 9.98
N ASP A 86 -12.24 -0.30 11.27
CA ASP A 86 -12.44 1.07 11.76
C ASP A 86 -11.19 1.92 11.58
N GLU A 87 -10.02 1.35 11.86
CA GLU A 87 -8.74 2.05 11.66
C GLU A 87 -8.47 2.29 10.18
N THR A 88 -8.82 1.33 9.33
CA THR A 88 -8.69 1.47 7.87
C THR A 88 -9.59 2.59 7.36
N LEU A 89 -10.84 2.66 7.82
CA LEU A 89 -11.76 3.74 7.44
C LEU A 89 -11.26 5.10 7.92
N GLU A 90 -10.67 5.18 9.12
CA GLU A 90 -10.07 6.41 9.62
C GLU A 90 -8.93 6.90 8.70
N VAL A 91 -8.04 6.00 8.30
CA VAL A 91 -6.93 6.33 7.39
C VAL A 91 -7.46 6.79 6.03
N LEU A 92 -8.42 6.09 5.46
CA LEU A 92 -9.03 6.46 4.19
C LEU A 92 -9.72 7.82 4.25
N ALA A 93 -10.45 8.08 5.32
CA ALA A 93 -11.12 9.37 5.52
C ALA A 93 -10.09 10.51 5.57
N LEU A 94 -9.02 10.35 6.35
CA LEU A 94 -7.99 11.37 6.48
C LEU A 94 -7.22 11.60 5.18
N LEU A 95 -7.02 10.57 4.36
CA LEU A 95 -6.43 10.72 3.03
C LEU A 95 -7.28 11.60 2.11
N CYS A 96 -8.58 11.63 2.33
CA CYS A 96 -9.55 12.36 1.51
C CYS A 96 -10.10 13.64 2.17
N PHE A 97 -9.46 14.13 3.23
CA PHE A 97 -9.88 15.32 3.96
C PHE A 97 -11.32 15.23 4.51
N VAL A 98 -11.75 14.01 4.81
CA VAL A 98 -13.04 13.74 5.47
C VAL A 98 -12.77 13.48 6.95
N GLU A 99 -13.57 14.08 7.83
CA GLU A 99 -13.48 13.75 9.24
C GLU A 99 -13.87 12.28 9.45
N PRO A 100 -13.14 11.50 10.28
CA PRO A 100 -13.45 10.08 10.46
C PRO A 100 -14.89 9.77 10.84
N GLU A 101 -15.51 10.64 11.66
CA GLU A 101 -16.92 10.48 12.03
C GLU A 101 -17.89 10.64 10.85
N ASN A 102 -17.44 11.25 9.75
CA ASN A 102 -18.24 11.50 8.55
C ASN A 102 -17.89 10.54 7.40
N VAL A 103 -17.15 9.48 7.67
CA VAL A 103 -16.68 8.57 6.62
C VAL A 103 -17.83 7.94 5.82
N ASP A 104 -18.97 7.71 6.46
CA ASP A 104 -20.15 7.13 5.80
C ASP A 104 -20.91 8.09 4.90
N ASP A 105 -20.54 9.39 4.88
CA ASP A 105 -21.17 10.37 4.02
C ASP A 105 -20.76 10.22 2.55
N HIS A 106 -19.76 9.40 2.26
CA HIS A 106 -19.29 9.11 0.91
C HIS A 106 -19.25 7.60 0.66
N PRO A 107 -19.53 7.14 -0.57
CA PRO A 107 -19.42 5.73 -0.88
C PRO A 107 -17.96 5.25 -0.93
N MET A 108 -17.74 3.98 -0.64
CA MET A 108 -16.39 3.40 -0.63
C MET A 108 -15.65 3.61 -1.95
N GLY A 109 -16.36 3.59 -3.08
CA GLY A 109 -15.76 3.81 -4.41
C GLY A 109 -15.00 5.13 -4.53
N GLU A 110 -15.47 6.19 -3.88
CA GLU A 110 -14.77 7.48 -3.88
C GLU A 110 -13.44 7.41 -3.14
N TYR A 111 -13.40 6.72 -1.99
CA TYR A 111 -12.16 6.51 -1.22
C TYR A 111 -11.17 5.65 -1.99
N LEU A 112 -11.64 4.60 -2.63
CA LEU A 112 -10.78 3.71 -3.42
C LEU A 112 -10.22 4.42 -4.65
N THR A 113 -11.01 5.27 -5.31
CA THR A 113 -10.53 6.10 -6.42
C THR A 113 -9.46 7.07 -5.95
N ALA A 114 -9.67 7.74 -4.82
CA ALA A 114 -8.70 8.65 -4.24
C ALA A 114 -7.41 7.93 -3.85
N LEU A 115 -7.52 6.75 -3.26
CA LEU A 115 -6.36 5.93 -2.94
C LEU A 115 -5.58 5.53 -4.19
N SER A 116 -6.29 5.15 -5.26
CA SER A 116 -5.68 4.82 -6.55
C SER A 116 -4.91 6.01 -7.14
N GLU A 117 -5.49 7.21 -7.11
CA GLU A 117 -4.82 8.43 -7.56
C GLU A 117 -3.56 8.71 -6.73
N LEU A 118 -3.63 8.49 -5.43
CA LEU A 118 -2.52 8.71 -4.52
C LEU A 118 -1.37 7.75 -4.82
N ILE A 119 -1.64 6.47 -4.97
CA ILE A 119 -0.60 5.45 -5.20
C ILE A 119 0.00 5.50 -6.60
N THR A 120 -0.65 6.19 -7.55
CA THR A 120 -0.09 6.42 -8.88
C THR A 120 0.72 7.72 -8.97
N ASP A 121 0.69 8.56 -7.95
CA ASP A 121 1.50 9.77 -7.88
C ASP A 121 2.86 9.45 -7.27
N GLU A 122 3.89 9.34 -8.11
CA GLU A 122 5.25 8.97 -7.68
C GLU A 122 5.83 9.93 -6.65
N ALA A 123 5.56 11.22 -6.77
CA ALA A 123 6.08 12.22 -5.83
C ALA A 123 5.51 12.00 -4.43
N VAL A 124 4.22 11.74 -4.34
CA VAL A 124 3.55 11.50 -3.06
C VAL A 124 4.01 10.19 -2.43
N ILE A 125 4.11 9.13 -3.23
CA ILE A 125 4.59 7.83 -2.75
C ILE A 125 6.02 7.94 -2.23
N ASN A 126 6.92 8.57 -2.99
CA ASN A 126 8.31 8.75 -2.59
C ASN A 126 8.42 9.57 -1.30
N PHE A 127 7.57 10.56 -1.12
CA PHE A 127 7.51 11.33 0.12
C PHE A 127 7.17 10.42 1.31
N PHE A 128 6.17 9.56 1.19
CA PHE A 128 5.78 8.65 2.29
C PHE A 128 6.79 7.53 2.53
N ILE A 129 7.45 7.03 1.50
CA ILE A 129 8.48 5.98 1.63
C ILE A 129 9.71 6.51 2.38
N SER A 130 10.01 7.80 2.26
CA SER A 130 11.18 8.42 2.90
C SER A 130 11.02 8.65 4.42
N PHE A 131 9.87 8.37 4.98
CA PHE A 131 9.66 8.46 6.43
C PHE A 131 10.29 7.27 7.19
#